data_99a47ed965b8ebb51b79490186440ae4
#
_entry.id   99a47ed965b8ebb51b79490186440ae4
#
_cell.length_a   1.000
_cell.length_b   1.000
_cell.length_c   1.000
_cell.angle_alpha   90.00
_cell.angle_beta   90.00
_cell.angle_gamma   90.00
#
_symmetry.space_group_name_H-M   'P 1'
#
loop_
_entity.id
_entity.type
_entity.pdbx_description
1 polymer ?
#
loop_
_entity_poly.entity_id
_entity_poly.type
_entity_poly.pdbx_seq_one_letter_code
_entity_poly.pdbx_strand_id
1 'polypeptide(L)'
;LDWPTSLELIRRSLDAARDFGPQALVASGCGTDHLAPEAARSVDDVIRAYEQQMEAIEKLGGRLIVMASRALARVATGPADYERVYSRILRQAKQPVVLHWLGEMFDPALKGYWGSPDVDAAMDTALGIIAAHADKVDGIKISLLDKDKEIAMRRRLAPGVRMYTGDDFNYAELIAGDG
;
A
#
# COMPACT_ATOMS: atom_id res chain seq x y z
N LEU A 1 16.54 -3.90 6.81
CA LEU A 1 17.37 -2.83 6.23
C LEU A 1 16.94 -1.50 6.82
N ASP A 2 17.89 -0.61 7.12
CA ASP A 2 17.57 0.76 7.45
C ASP A 2 17.15 1.56 6.21
N TRP A 3 16.54 2.72 6.41
CA TRP A 3 16.02 3.51 5.30
C TRP A 3 17.11 3.99 4.30
N PRO A 4 18.29 4.47 4.72
CA PRO A 4 19.36 4.83 3.79
C PRO A 4 19.80 3.68 2.90
N THR A 5 19.96 2.48 3.45
CA THR A 5 20.31 1.26 2.67
C THR A 5 19.19 0.87 1.70
N SER A 6 17.93 0.94 2.15
CA SER A 6 16.77 0.68 1.29
C SER A 6 16.69 1.67 0.13
N LEU A 7 16.92 2.95 0.38
CA LEU A 7 16.90 3.98 -0.65
C LEU A 7 18.01 3.79 -1.68
N GLU A 8 19.22 3.40 -1.24
CA GLU A 8 20.32 3.07 -2.15
C GLU A 8 20.01 1.85 -3.02
N LEU A 9 19.36 0.82 -2.46
CA LEU A 9 18.91 -0.32 -3.24
C LEU A 9 17.87 0.07 -4.28
N ILE A 10 16.91 0.91 -3.92
CA ILE A 10 15.91 1.46 -4.85
C ILE A 10 16.62 2.22 -5.98
N ARG A 11 17.56 3.09 -5.65
CA ARG A 11 18.33 3.84 -6.65
C ARG A 11 19.00 2.91 -7.65
N ARG A 12 19.72 1.89 -7.17
CA ARG A 12 20.40 0.90 -8.04
C ARG A 12 19.42 0.11 -8.92
N SER A 13 18.26 -0.26 -8.36
CA SER A 13 17.23 -0.96 -9.12
C SER A 13 16.66 -0.10 -10.24
N LEU A 14 16.45 1.18 -9.98
CA LEU A 14 15.99 2.15 -10.98
C LEU A 14 17.04 2.43 -12.04
N ASP A 15 18.34 2.50 -11.66
CA ASP A 15 19.44 2.62 -12.61
C ASP A 15 19.50 1.41 -13.55
N ALA A 16 19.45 0.20 -13.00
CA ALA A 16 19.43 -1.03 -13.79
C ALA A 16 18.20 -1.12 -14.73
N ALA A 17 17.04 -0.66 -14.26
CA ALA A 17 15.84 -0.61 -15.09
C ALA A 17 15.98 0.34 -16.28
N ARG A 18 16.62 1.49 -16.09
CA ARG A 18 16.90 2.43 -17.21
C ARG A 18 17.79 1.82 -18.26
N ASP A 19 18.80 1.05 -17.85
CA ASP A 19 19.70 0.34 -18.76
C ASP A 19 18.98 -0.78 -19.52
N PHE A 20 17.96 -1.39 -18.89
CA PHE A 20 17.14 -2.44 -19.53
C PHE A 20 16.18 -1.88 -20.59
N GLY A 21 15.73 -0.64 -20.46
CA GLY A 21 14.92 0.06 -21.43
C GLY A 21 13.59 0.58 -20.89
N PRO A 22 12.85 1.37 -21.69
CA PRO A 22 11.64 2.10 -21.24
C PRO A 22 10.46 1.21 -20.89
N GLN A 23 10.47 -0.07 -21.26
CA GLN A 23 9.45 -1.05 -20.90
C GLN A 23 9.62 -1.59 -19.47
N ALA A 24 10.79 -1.39 -18.84
CA ALA A 24 11.01 -1.82 -17.48
C ALA A 24 10.23 -0.95 -16.51
N LEU A 25 9.30 -1.57 -15.79
CA LEU A 25 8.51 -0.92 -14.75
C LEU A 25 9.03 -1.35 -13.38
N VAL A 26 9.56 -0.41 -12.62
CA VAL A 26 9.99 -0.66 -11.25
C VAL A 26 9.14 0.16 -10.30
N ALA A 27 8.47 -0.53 -9.37
CA ALA A 27 7.77 0.08 -8.25
C ALA A 27 8.44 -0.34 -6.94
N SER A 28 8.59 0.59 -6.02
CA SER A 28 9.32 0.38 -4.77
C SER A 28 8.42 0.56 -3.57
N GLY A 29 8.64 -0.25 -2.53
CA GLY A 29 7.95 -0.11 -1.27
C GLY A 29 8.20 1.27 -0.65
N CYS A 30 7.11 1.94 -0.31
CA CYS A 30 7.08 3.22 0.39
C CYS A 30 6.27 3.04 1.66
N GLY A 31 6.87 3.24 2.81
CA GLY A 31 6.24 2.99 4.10
C GLY A 31 6.63 4.02 5.14
N THR A 32 6.59 3.59 6.39
CA THR A 32 6.94 4.39 7.55
C THR A 32 7.97 3.71 8.45
N ASP A 33 8.70 2.72 7.93
CA ASP A 33 9.57 1.84 8.76
C ASP A 33 10.74 2.56 9.42
N HIS A 34 11.11 3.75 8.92
CA HIS A 34 12.10 4.61 9.59
C HIS A 34 11.53 5.36 10.80
N LEU A 35 10.22 5.35 10.99
CA LEU A 35 9.53 5.81 12.19
C LEU A 35 9.18 4.60 13.05
N ALA A 36 9.85 4.43 14.18
CA ALA A 36 9.49 3.38 15.12
C ALA A 36 8.02 3.56 15.54
N PRO A 37 7.20 2.50 15.54
CA PRO A 37 5.78 2.63 15.89
C PRO A 37 5.55 3.31 17.25
N GLU A 38 6.43 3.05 18.22
CA GLU A 38 6.36 3.62 19.57
C GLU A 38 6.68 5.13 19.59
N ALA A 39 7.39 5.62 18.58
CA ALA A 39 7.71 7.04 18.45
C ALA A 39 6.58 7.86 17.80
N ALA A 40 5.69 7.20 17.07
CA ALA A 40 4.50 7.85 16.51
C ALA A 40 3.52 8.23 17.62
N ARG A 41 3.15 9.49 17.68
CA ARG A 41 2.21 10.05 18.67
C ARG A 41 0.89 10.50 18.03
N SER A 42 0.87 10.63 16.72
CA SER A 42 -0.27 11.15 16.00
C SER A 42 -0.29 10.63 14.56
N VAL A 43 -1.47 10.73 13.93
CA VAL A 43 -1.65 10.48 12.51
C VAL A 43 -0.76 11.41 11.64
N ASP A 44 -0.47 12.63 12.11
CA ASP A 44 0.39 13.55 11.39
C ASP A 44 1.86 13.12 11.38
N ASP A 45 2.32 12.40 12.40
CA ASP A 45 3.67 11.80 12.38
C ASP A 45 3.78 10.73 11.29
N VAL A 46 2.72 9.93 11.13
CA VAL A 46 2.63 8.91 10.11
C VAL A 46 2.60 9.53 8.70
N ILE A 47 1.81 10.58 8.51
CA ILE A 47 1.75 11.31 7.24
C ILE A 47 3.14 11.82 6.86
N ARG A 48 3.83 12.50 7.78
CA ARG A 48 5.19 13.00 7.52
C ARG A 48 6.18 11.88 7.17
N ALA A 49 6.07 10.73 7.83
CA ALA A 49 6.93 9.59 7.53
C ALA A 49 6.69 9.05 6.12
N TYR A 50 5.44 8.88 5.71
CA TYR A 50 5.13 8.53 4.32
C TYR A 50 5.64 9.57 3.33
N GLU A 51 5.38 10.86 3.58
CA GLU A 51 5.80 11.97 2.69
C GLU A 51 7.31 11.97 2.48
N GLN A 52 8.11 11.68 3.51
CA GLN A 52 9.57 11.60 3.40
C GLN A 52 10.02 10.49 2.45
N GLN A 53 9.45 9.29 2.56
CA GLN A 53 9.80 8.18 1.68
C GLN A 53 9.28 8.38 0.26
N MET A 54 8.04 8.87 0.11
CA MET A 54 7.45 9.20 -1.18
C MET A 54 8.32 10.19 -1.95
N GLU A 55 8.67 11.31 -1.31
CA GLU A 55 9.51 12.34 -1.93
C GLU A 55 10.86 11.81 -2.38
N ALA A 56 11.50 10.99 -1.55
CA ALA A 56 12.81 10.41 -1.86
C ALA A 56 12.75 9.46 -3.06
N ILE A 57 11.74 8.56 -3.10
CA ILE A 57 11.58 7.59 -4.19
C ILE A 57 11.19 8.31 -5.51
N GLU A 58 10.25 9.25 -5.43
CA GLU A 58 9.77 10.00 -6.59
C GLU A 58 10.84 10.94 -7.18
N LYS A 59 11.77 11.46 -6.36
CA LYS A 59 12.96 12.20 -6.85
C LYS A 59 13.88 11.33 -7.70
N LEU A 60 13.93 10.03 -7.44
CA LEU A 60 14.67 9.06 -8.24
C LEU A 60 13.91 8.61 -9.50
N GLY A 61 12.65 9.03 -9.66
CA GLY A 61 11.78 8.60 -10.76
C GLY A 61 11.08 7.26 -10.52
N GLY A 62 11.10 6.75 -9.28
CA GLY A 62 10.45 5.48 -8.91
C GLY A 62 8.94 5.62 -8.76
N ARG A 63 8.22 4.52 -9.05
CA ARG A 63 6.82 4.36 -8.70
C ARG A 63 6.67 3.81 -7.29
N LEU A 64 5.51 4.02 -6.68
CA LEU A 64 5.27 3.70 -5.29
C LEU A 64 4.38 2.48 -5.11
N ILE A 65 4.80 1.57 -4.22
CA ILE A 65 3.91 0.62 -3.56
C ILE A 65 3.76 1.11 -2.12
N VAL A 66 2.58 1.64 -1.79
CA VAL A 66 2.31 2.18 -0.45
C VAL A 66 2.05 1.01 0.50
N MET A 67 3.02 0.76 1.37
CA MET A 67 3.01 -0.34 2.32
C MET A 67 2.13 -0.03 3.53
N ALA A 68 1.51 -1.07 4.12
CA ALA A 68 0.84 -0.93 5.40
C ALA A 68 1.81 -0.45 6.49
N SER A 69 1.35 0.45 7.36
CA SER A 69 2.16 1.09 8.40
C SER A 69 1.81 0.58 9.77
N ARG A 70 2.78 0.00 10.48
CA ARG A 70 2.65 -0.35 11.91
C ARG A 70 2.39 0.88 12.78
N ALA A 71 3.03 2.00 12.43
CA ALA A 71 2.83 3.27 13.13
C ALA A 71 1.39 3.77 12.98
N LEU A 72 0.79 3.66 11.77
CA LEU A 72 -0.62 3.99 11.56
C LEU A 72 -1.53 3.06 12.35
N ALA A 73 -1.35 1.74 12.24
CA ALA A 73 -2.14 0.76 12.98
C ALA A 73 -2.16 1.04 14.49
N ARG A 74 -1.05 1.58 15.02
CA ARG A 74 -0.91 1.90 16.44
C ARG A 74 -1.62 3.19 16.84
N VAL A 75 -1.56 4.25 16.03
CA VAL A 75 -2.08 5.56 16.42
C VAL A 75 -3.51 5.82 15.93
N ALA A 76 -3.96 5.09 14.91
CA ALA A 76 -5.31 5.24 14.38
C ALA A 76 -6.37 4.79 15.41
N THR A 77 -7.44 5.54 15.47
CA THR A 77 -8.60 5.28 16.37
C THR A 77 -9.79 4.70 15.62
N GLY A 78 -9.76 4.71 14.29
CA GLY A 78 -10.83 4.18 13.46
C GLY A 78 -10.64 4.51 11.97
N PRO A 79 -11.63 4.18 11.13
CA PRO A 79 -11.55 4.34 9.67
C PRO A 79 -11.19 5.74 9.20
N ALA A 80 -11.72 6.78 9.87
CA ALA A 80 -11.47 8.18 9.49
C ALA A 80 -9.99 8.58 9.53
N ASP A 81 -9.18 7.96 10.40
CA ASP A 81 -7.75 8.20 10.45
C ASP A 81 -7.05 7.62 9.22
N TYR A 82 -7.47 6.43 8.75
CA TYR A 82 -6.98 5.83 7.51
C TYR A 82 -7.38 6.68 6.31
N GLU A 83 -8.63 7.11 6.23
CA GLU A 83 -9.09 8.01 5.17
C GLU A 83 -8.26 9.31 5.12
N ARG A 84 -7.98 9.89 6.27
CA ARG A 84 -7.15 11.11 6.39
C ARG A 84 -5.74 10.89 5.85
N VAL A 85 -5.06 9.80 6.29
CA VAL A 85 -3.69 9.49 5.87
C VAL A 85 -3.64 9.21 4.37
N TYR A 86 -4.43 8.24 3.92
CA TYR A 86 -4.38 7.80 2.52
C TYR A 86 -4.84 8.91 1.56
N SER A 87 -5.89 9.67 1.91
CA SER A 87 -6.29 10.82 1.09
C SER A 87 -5.20 11.89 1.01
N ARG A 88 -4.44 12.09 2.07
CA ARG A 88 -3.33 13.06 2.07
C ARG A 88 -2.20 12.61 1.15
N ILE A 89 -1.72 11.37 1.32
CA ILE A 89 -0.58 10.86 0.54
C ILE A 89 -0.94 10.62 -0.93
N LEU A 90 -2.14 10.10 -1.22
CA LEU A 90 -2.58 9.85 -2.60
C LEU A 90 -2.67 11.14 -3.41
N ARG A 91 -3.20 12.23 -2.84
CA ARG A 91 -3.25 13.52 -3.53
C ARG A 91 -1.88 14.06 -3.92
N GLN A 92 -0.83 13.74 -3.17
CA GLN A 92 0.54 14.18 -3.46
C GLN A 92 1.27 13.31 -4.47
N ALA A 93 0.87 12.04 -4.62
CA ALA A 93 1.52 11.10 -5.51
C ALA A 93 1.56 11.64 -6.96
N LYS A 94 2.73 11.64 -7.57
CA LYS A 94 2.96 12.13 -8.94
C LYS A 94 2.41 11.18 -10.00
N GLN A 95 2.37 9.90 -9.69
CA GLN A 95 1.84 8.83 -10.55
C GLN A 95 0.92 7.93 -9.72
N PRO A 96 -0.01 7.20 -10.38
CA PRO A 96 -0.82 6.21 -9.69
C PRO A 96 0.04 5.19 -8.94
N VAL A 97 -0.36 4.90 -7.71
CA VAL A 97 0.36 4.01 -6.78
C VAL A 97 -0.31 2.65 -6.67
N VAL A 98 0.42 1.65 -6.24
CA VAL A 98 -0.15 0.39 -5.75
C VAL A 98 -0.29 0.50 -4.24
N LEU A 99 -1.49 0.27 -3.70
CA LEU A 99 -1.68 0.10 -2.26
C LEU A 99 -1.33 -1.34 -1.87
N HIS A 100 -0.82 -1.54 -0.66
CA HIS A 100 -0.57 -2.89 -0.15
C HIS A 100 -1.32 -3.11 1.16
N TRP A 101 -2.28 -4.03 1.14
CA TRP A 101 -2.93 -4.55 2.33
C TRP A 101 -2.25 -5.85 2.77
N LEU A 102 -1.46 -5.76 3.84
CA LEU A 102 -0.81 -6.90 4.47
C LEU A 102 -1.65 -7.34 5.68
N GLY A 103 -2.03 -8.61 5.70
CA GLY A 103 -2.84 -9.19 6.78
C GLY A 103 -2.05 -9.46 8.06
N GLU A 104 -2.78 -9.54 9.18
CA GLU A 104 -2.21 -9.79 10.51
C GLU A 104 -1.51 -11.16 10.64
N MET A 105 -1.81 -12.12 9.74
CA MET A 105 -1.10 -13.40 9.68
C MET A 105 0.37 -13.26 9.30
N PHE A 106 0.74 -12.19 8.58
CA PHE A 106 2.12 -11.88 8.23
C PHE A 106 2.76 -10.94 9.26
N ASP A 107 1.96 -10.05 9.85
CA ASP A 107 2.42 -9.06 10.81
C ASP A 107 1.32 -8.73 11.83
N PRO A 108 1.38 -9.32 13.04
CA PRO A 108 0.37 -9.09 14.08
C PRO A 108 0.20 -7.62 14.49
N ALA A 109 1.23 -6.77 14.26
CA ALA A 109 1.14 -5.34 14.52
C ALA A 109 0.16 -4.60 13.59
N LEU A 110 -0.28 -5.26 12.51
CA LEU A 110 -1.26 -4.73 11.56
C LEU A 110 -2.69 -5.20 11.84
N LYS A 111 -2.94 -5.83 12.97
CA LYS A 111 -4.30 -6.25 13.37
C LYS A 111 -5.26 -5.05 13.35
N GLY A 112 -6.42 -5.25 12.70
CA GLY A 112 -7.43 -4.19 12.58
C GLY A 112 -7.05 -3.08 11.59
N TYR A 113 -6.12 -3.33 10.67
CA TYR A 113 -5.76 -2.36 9.63
C TYR A 113 -7.01 -1.93 8.84
N TRP A 114 -7.01 -0.70 8.35
CA TRP A 114 -8.16 0.02 7.80
C TRP A 114 -9.22 0.41 8.83
N GLY A 115 -8.91 0.28 10.13
CA GLY A 115 -9.74 0.80 11.24
C GLY A 115 -10.78 -0.17 11.77
N SER A 116 -10.73 -1.45 11.38
CA SER A 116 -11.63 -2.48 11.90
C SER A 116 -10.94 -3.85 11.97
N PRO A 117 -11.19 -4.63 13.04
CA PRO A 117 -10.79 -6.04 13.08
C PRO A 117 -11.68 -6.94 12.21
N ASP A 118 -12.86 -6.46 11.83
CA ASP A 118 -13.73 -7.12 10.86
C ASP A 118 -13.24 -6.83 9.45
N VAL A 119 -12.92 -7.88 8.69
CA VAL A 119 -12.31 -7.77 7.36
C VAL A 119 -13.26 -7.11 6.35
N ASP A 120 -14.56 -7.34 6.46
CA ASP A 120 -15.53 -6.75 5.53
C ASP A 120 -15.67 -5.23 5.79
N ALA A 121 -15.73 -4.82 7.05
CA ALA A 121 -15.72 -3.40 7.40
C ALA A 121 -14.38 -2.72 7.04
N ALA A 122 -13.25 -3.40 7.22
CA ALA A 122 -11.94 -2.93 6.77
C ALA A 122 -11.89 -2.78 5.24
N MET A 123 -12.49 -3.72 4.52
CA MET A 123 -12.62 -3.69 3.06
C MET A 123 -13.45 -2.49 2.61
N ASP A 124 -14.56 -2.18 3.28
CA ASP A 124 -15.39 -1.02 2.98
C ASP A 124 -14.60 0.29 3.09
N THR A 125 -13.76 0.41 4.12
CA THR A 125 -12.86 1.57 4.29
C THR A 125 -11.85 1.66 3.15
N ALA A 126 -11.17 0.57 2.83
CA ALA A 126 -10.17 0.55 1.75
C ALA A 126 -10.80 0.88 0.39
N LEU A 127 -11.95 0.29 0.08
CA LEU A 127 -12.69 0.55 -1.16
C LEU A 127 -13.19 1.99 -1.26
N GLY A 128 -13.65 2.57 -0.14
CA GLY A 128 -14.06 3.98 -0.08
C GLY A 128 -12.90 4.92 -0.40
N ILE A 129 -11.73 4.68 0.16
CA ILE A 129 -10.50 5.45 -0.13
C ILE A 129 -10.11 5.31 -1.61
N ILE A 130 -10.10 4.08 -2.14
CA ILE A 130 -9.76 3.80 -3.54
C ILE A 130 -10.74 4.50 -4.48
N ALA A 131 -12.04 4.42 -4.22
CA ALA A 131 -13.05 5.06 -5.05
C ALA A 131 -12.93 6.60 -5.06
N ALA A 132 -12.61 7.19 -3.89
CA ALA A 132 -12.40 8.64 -3.77
C ALA A 132 -11.15 9.16 -4.49
N HIS A 133 -10.20 8.27 -4.81
CA HIS A 133 -8.90 8.59 -5.41
C HIS A 133 -8.52 7.64 -6.55
N ALA A 134 -9.50 7.17 -7.33
CA ALA A 134 -9.29 6.15 -8.37
C ALA A 134 -8.26 6.58 -9.43
N ASP A 135 -8.13 7.87 -9.72
CA ASP A 135 -7.13 8.43 -10.61
C ASP A 135 -5.69 8.36 -10.06
N LYS A 136 -5.55 8.14 -8.74
CA LYS A 136 -4.27 8.03 -8.03
C LYS A 136 -3.90 6.61 -7.63
N VAL A 137 -4.78 5.65 -7.88
CA VAL A 137 -4.56 4.25 -7.51
C VAL A 137 -4.51 3.39 -8.77
N ASP A 138 -3.34 2.83 -9.07
CA ASP A 138 -3.17 1.83 -10.14
C ASP A 138 -3.82 0.51 -9.73
N GLY A 139 -3.68 0.15 -8.47
CA GLY A 139 -4.29 -1.06 -7.92
C GLY A 139 -4.01 -1.26 -6.44
N ILE A 140 -4.54 -2.35 -5.92
CA ILE A 140 -4.27 -2.82 -4.57
C ILE A 140 -3.69 -4.23 -4.60
N LYS A 141 -2.56 -4.45 -3.91
CA LYS A 141 -2.04 -5.78 -3.61
C LYS A 141 -2.61 -6.24 -2.28
N ILE A 142 -3.19 -7.42 -2.25
CA ILE A 142 -3.75 -8.01 -1.05
C ILE A 142 -2.97 -9.27 -0.66
N SER A 143 -2.67 -9.39 0.62
CA SER A 143 -2.02 -10.54 1.23
C SER A 143 -2.80 -10.91 2.50
N LEU A 144 -4.00 -11.46 2.32
CA LEU A 144 -4.87 -11.91 3.41
C LEU A 144 -4.93 -13.43 3.55
N LEU A 145 -4.50 -14.19 2.52
CA LEU A 145 -4.61 -15.65 2.43
C LEU A 145 -6.06 -16.13 2.54
N ASP A 146 -7.00 -15.33 2.08
CA ASP A 146 -8.44 -15.62 2.01
C ASP A 146 -8.93 -15.24 0.61
N LYS A 147 -8.99 -16.23 -0.28
CA LYS A 147 -9.37 -16.03 -1.68
C LYS A 147 -10.77 -15.47 -1.84
N ASP A 148 -11.70 -15.84 -0.98
CA ASP A 148 -13.10 -15.39 -1.09
C ASP A 148 -13.21 -13.90 -0.77
N LYS A 149 -12.47 -13.42 0.21
CA LYS A 149 -12.35 -12.00 0.52
C LYS A 149 -11.65 -11.22 -0.59
N GLU A 150 -10.59 -11.78 -1.16
CA GLU A 150 -9.88 -11.16 -2.28
C GLU A 150 -10.76 -11.07 -3.52
N ILE A 151 -11.50 -12.13 -3.86
CA ILE A 151 -12.47 -12.13 -4.97
C ILE A 151 -13.59 -11.11 -4.71
N ALA A 152 -14.16 -11.10 -3.50
CA ALA A 152 -15.20 -10.14 -3.13
C ALA A 152 -14.74 -8.70 -3.29
N MET A 153 -13.51 -8.39 -2.85
CA MET A 153 -12.95 -7.05 -3.02
C MET A 153 -12.71 -6.69 -4.49
N ARG A 154 -12.16 -7.61 -5.28
CA ARG A 154 -11.91 -7.38 -6.71
C ARG A 154 -13.17 -6.98 -7.47
N ARG A 155 -14.29 -7.64 -7.18
CA ARG A 155 -15.59 -7.35 -7.80
C ARG A 155 -16.14 -5.96 -7.45
N ARG A 156 -15.62 -5.36 -6.38
CA ARG A 156 -16.09 -4.06 -5.85
C ARG A 156 -15.12 -2.91 -6.16
N LEU A 157 -13.96 -3.20 -6.76
CA LEU A 157 -13.00 -2.16 -7.13
C LEU A 157 -13.58 -1.20 -8.16
N ALA A 158 -13.18 0.06 -8.09
CA ALA A 158 -13.54 1.07 -9.07
C ALA A 158 -13.02 0.67 -10.47
N PRO A 159 -13.72 1.01 -11.54
CA PRO A 159 -13.28 0.73 -12.91
C PRO A 159 -11.86 1.24 -13.15
N GLY A 160 -11.01 0.39 -13.74
CA GLY A 160 -9.63 0.71 -14.06
C GLY A 160 -8.64 0.45 -12.92
N VAL A 161 -9.08 0.22 -11.68
CA VAL A 161 -8.23 -0.15 -10.56
C VAL A 161 -8.02 -1.66 -10.56
N ARG A 162 -6.76 -2.08 -10.51
CA ARG A 162 -6.36 -3.50 -10.56
C ARG A 162 -6.30 -4.12 -9.18
N MET A 163 -6.44 -5.45 -9.14
CA MET A 163 -6.07 -6.22 -7.97
C MET A 163 -4.81 -7.04 -8.26
N TYR A 164 -3.87 -7.00 -7.33
CA TYR A 164 -2.67 -7.84 -7.31
C TYR A 164 -2.78 -8.79 -6.12
N THR A 165 -2.65 -10.08 -6.37
CA THR A 165 -2.65 -11.05 -5.27
C THR A 165 -1.24 -11.22 -4.68
N GLY A 166 -1.19 -11.36 -3.35
CA GLY A 166 -0.02 -11.82 -2.61
C GLY A 166 -0.28 -13.17 -1.95
N ASP A 167 -1.31 -13.91 -2.41
CA ASP A 167 -1.65 -15.23 -1.90
C ASP A 167 -0.90 -16.32 -2.66
N ASP A 168 0.09 -16.91 -2.01
CA ASP A 168 0.94 -17.96 -2.57
C ASP A 168 0.22 -19.34 -2.64
N PHE A 169 -0.93 -19.49 -2.00
CA PHE A 169 -1.67 -20.76 -1.94
C PHE A 169 -2.82 -20.83 -2.96
N ASN A 170 -3.51 -19.72 -3.19
CA ASN A 170 -4.70 -19.67 -4.05
C ASN A 170 -4.49 -18.84 -5.33
N TYR A 171 -3.25 -18.45 -5.64
CA TYR A 171 -2.94 -17.53 -6.74
C TYR A 171 -3.49 -17.98 -8.09
N ALA A 172 -3.56 -19.28 -8.36
CA ALA A 172 -4.04 -19.79 -9.64
C ALA A 172 -5.51 -19.41 -9.88
N GLU A 173 -6.39 -19.60 -8.88
CA GLU A 173 -7.80 -19.20 -8.95
C GLU A 173 -7.94 -17.68 -9.01
N LEU A 174 -7.13 -16.96 -8.21
CA LEU A 174 -7.18 -15.50 -8.16
C LEU A 174 -6.71 -14.87 -9.48
N ILE A 175 -5.73 -15.45 -10.17
CA ILE A 175 -5.24 -14.98 -11.47
C ILE A 175 -6.24 -15.33 -12.58
N ALA A 176 -6.76 -16.56 -12.60
CA ALA A 176 -7.73 -17.00 -13.59
C ALA A 176 -9.01 -16.15 -13.56
N GLY A 177 -9.36 -15.68 -12.39
CA GLY A 177 -10.57 -14.89 -12.22
C GLY A 177 -11.84 -15.72 -12.24
N ASP A 178 -12.94 -15.03 -12.13
CA ASP A 178 -14.27 -15.62 -12.31
C ASP A 178 -14.50 -15.71 -13.80
N GLY A 179 -14.45 -16.90 -14.36
CA GLY A 179 -14.65 -17.15 -15.80
C GLY A 179 -15.89 -16.53 -16.38
#